data_dd6eb9aa9b94b84941537a750bed43d8
#
_entry.id   dd6eb9aa9b94b84941537a750bed43d8
#
_cell.length_a   1.000
_cell.length_b   1.000
_cell.length_c   1.000
_cell.angle_alpha   90.00
_cell.angle_beta   90.00
_cell.angle_gamma   90.00
#
_symmetry.space_group_name_H-M   'P 1'
#
loop_
_entity.id
_entity.type
_entity.pdbx_description
1 polymer ?
#
loop_
_entity_poly.entity_id
_entity_poly.type
_entity_poly.pdbx_seq_one_letter_code
_entity_poly.pdbx_strand_id
1 'polypeptide(L)'
;MGLFSNNKKLCPVCGNPTPRLLATKIQDTPICKECDKKIYLPKGRTDRMTIDDFKQYIQFYEDNQALRDQFEENYSFNFGLFGGDLVLDIFHGLFRVNCDKDSLAFQADNLKSFRILEDSRVLFEENHQELKHYDSKVPEKVKQLEPQIAQFQMQMREYEMFERLERMHEENDKDDNHYHEYHPRPSFDVASPADTFHVELTFDHPYWDNIKWDWTGVSFDSDSPSVEAFLSCYEDKTESLHTLALNLAHLMNPNVKEMTAGEKKQDAKQETGSLEEQKQSSESDTIEQL
;
A
#
# COMPACT_ATOMS: atom_id res chain seq x y z
N MET A 1 39.06 45.09 9.10
CA MET A 1 38.22 44.41 10.12
C MET A 1 37.41 43.32 9.43
N GLY A 2 37.78 42.06 9.65
CA GLY A 2 37.18 40.91 8.96
C GLY A 2 35.74 40.66 9.42
N LEU A 3 34.81 40.86 8.50
CA LEU A 3 33.38 40.61 8.66
C LEU A 3 32.98 39.12 8.68
N PHE A 4 33.90 38.21 8.76
CA PHE A 4 33.64 36.77 8.82
C PHE A 4 34.13 36.21 10.16
N SER A 5 33.34 36.45 11.19
CA SER A 5 33.47 35.70 12.46
C SER A 5 33.28 34.22 12.13
N ASN A 6 34.32 33.43 12.35
CA ASN A 6 34.40 32.01 12.03
C ASN A 6 33.68 31.15 13.09
N ASN A 7 32.56 31.60 13.63
CA ASN A 7 31.73 30.85 14.57
C ASN A 7 31.00 29.71 13.81
N LYS A 8 31.72 28.63 13.55
CA LYS A 8 31.09 27.37 13.14
C LYS A 8 30.24 26.92 14.33
N LYS A 9 28.93 26.87 14.12
CA LYS A 9 28.05 26.20 15.08
C LYS A 9 28.42 24.72 15.11
N LEU A 10 28.53 24.16 16.31
CA LEU A 10 28.82 22.74 16.51
C LEU A 10 27.50 21.97 16.69
N CYS A 11 27.48 20.74 16.22
CA CYS A 11 26.37 19.83 16.40
C CYS A 11 26.19 19.49 17.88
N PRO A 12 24.97 19.65 18.45
CA PRO A 12 24.74 19.40 19.86
C PRO A 12 24.83 17.92 20.24
N VAL A 13 24.84 17.03 19.25
CA VAL A 13 24.93 15.57 19.44
C VAL A 13 26.36 15.08 19.44
N CYS A 14 27.13 15.39 18.40
CA CYS A 14 28.48 14.81 18.19
C CYS A 14 29.62 15.82 18.18
N GLY A 15 29.33 17.13 18.33
CA GLY A 15 30.35 18.19 18.33
C GLY A 15 30.94 18.53 16.96
N ASN A 16 30.55 17.85 15.88
CA ASN A 16 31.05 18.14 14.53
C ASN A 16 30.51 19.49 14.01
N PRO A 17 31.24 20.16 13.10
CA PRO A 17 30.81 21.42 12.49
C PRO A 17 29.48 21.22 11.73
N THR A 18 28.52 22.14 11.91
CA THR A 18 27.25 22.13 11.17
C THR A 18 27.34 22.88 9.86
N PRO A 19 26.54 22.51 8.83
CA PRO A 19 26.43 23.27 7.60
C PRO A 19 25.96 24.71 7.85
N ARG A 20 26.45 25.67 7.07
CA ARG A 20 26.04 27.08 7.17
C ARG A 20 24.68 27.35 6.54
N LEU A 21 24.32 26.58 5.52
CA LEU A 21 23.09 26.71 4.75
C LEU A 21 22.39 25.33 4.68
N LEU A 22 21.06 25.34 4.69
CA LEU A 22 20.22 24.15 4.52
C LEU A 22 20.50 23.02 5.54
N ALA A 23 20.97 23.38 6.74
CA ALA A 23 21.12 22.40 7.81
C ALA A 23 19.76 21.98 8.35
N THR A 24 19.57 20.69 8.54
CA THR A 24 18.44 20.17 9.33
C THR A 24 18.55 20.69 10.74
N LYS A 25 17.42 21.06 11.33
CA LYS A 25 17.35 21.62 12.67
C LYS A 25 16.49 20.74 13.55
N ILE A 26 16.97 20.57 14.79
CA ILE A 26 16.19 19.97 15.87
C ILE A 26 16.04 21.07 16.94
N GLN A 27 14.81 21.41 17.30
CA GLN A 27 14.52 22.49 18.25
C GLN A 27 15.31 23.80 17.90
N ASP A 28 15.21 24.23 16.62
CA ASP A 28 15.93 25.38 16.04
C ASP A 28 17.46 25.31 16.05
N THR A 29 18.06 24.22 16.53
CA THR A 29 19.50 24.01 16.56
C THR A 29 19.96 23.19 15.38
N PRO A 30 20.89 23.67 14.54
CA PRO A 30 21.39 22.94 13.40
C PRO A 30 22.20 21.70 13.82
N ILE A 31 22.02 20.60 13.11
CA ILE A 31 22.82 19.37 13.26
C ILE A 31 23.81 19.21 12.09
N CYS A 32 24.82 18.38 12.28
CA CYS A 32 25.82 18.10 11.24
C CYS A 32 25.29 17.07 10.23
N LYS A 33 25.96 16.99 9.07
CA LYS A 33 25.59 16.07 8.00
C LYS A 33 25.63 14.60 8.41
N GLU A 34 26.54 14.22 9.31
CA GLU A 34 26.66 12.82 9.76
C GLU A 34 25.49 12.41 10.67
N CYS A 35 25.00 13.32 11.52
CA CYS A 35 23.78 13.07 12.29
C CYS A 35 22.52 13.14 11.43
N ASP A 36 22.51 14.00 10.41
CA ASP A 36 21.41 14.15 9.46
C ASP A 36 21.18 12.88 8.64
N LYS A 37 22.23 12.23 8.15
CA LYS A 37 22.16 10.97 7.41
C LYS A 37 21.55 9.79 8.20
N LYS A 38 21.50 9.90 9.53
CA LYS A 38 20.94 8.87 10.40
C LYS A 38 19.47 9.07 10.71
N ILE A 39 18.83 10.09 10.10
CA ILE A 39 17.41 10.36 10.29
C ILE A 39 16.57 9.47 9.40
N TYR A 40 16.10 8.37 9.97
CA TYR A 40 15.12 7.46 9.37
C TYR A 40 13.85 7.46 10.22
N LEU A 41 13.18 8.60 10.23
CA LEU A 41 11.98 8.86 11.03
C LEU A 41 10.81 9.24 10.13
N PRO A 42 9.57 9.01 10.56
CA PRO A 42 8.39 9.50 9.85
C PRO A 42 8.46 11.03 9.69
N LYS A 43 7.91 11.52 8.58
CA LYS A 43 7.87 12.94 8.25
C LYS A 43 7.26 13.76 9.40
N GLY A 44 7.96 14.83 9.81
CA GLY A 44 7.52 15.73 10.89
C GLY A 44 7.78 15.20 12.31
N ARG A 45 8.38 14.01 12.47
CA ARG A 45 8.74 13.49 13.80
C ARG A 45 9.85 14.32 14.43
N THR A 46 10.86 14.69 13.63
CA THR A 46 11.98 15.55 14.05
C THR A 46 11.53 16.92 14.55
N ASP A 47 10.44 17.48 14.02
CA ASP A 47 9.93 18.81 14.39
C ASP A 47 9.40 18.86 15.84
N ARG A 48 9.07 17.70 16.39
CA ARG A 48 8.51 17.52 17.74
C ARG A 48 9.57 17.06 18.77
N MET A 49 10.80 16.80 18.33
CA MET A 49 11.86 16.29 19.18
C MET A 49 12.63 17.44 19.85
N THR A 50 12.98 17.26 21.12
CA THR A 50 14.00 18.05 21.78
C THR A 50 15.40 17.56 21.35
N ILE A 51 16.43 18.32 21.67
CA ILE A 51 17.83 17.89 21.45
C ILE A 51 18.15 16.60 22.19
N ASP A 52 17.60 16.42 23.39
CA ASP A 52 17.87 15.21 24.19
C ASP A 52 17.10 13.99 23.63
N ASP A 53 15.87 14.17 23.16
CA ASP A 53 15.16 13.10 22.43
C ASP A 53 15.92 12.69 21.17
N PHE A 54 16.49 13.66 20.45
CA PHE A 54 17.26 13.37 19.25
C PHE A 54 18.58 12.66 19.56
N LYS A 55 19.25 12.97 20.68
CA LYS A 55 20.42 12.20 21.14
C LYS A 55 20.05 10.75 21.46
N GLN A 56 18.92 10.54 22.13
CA GLN A 56 18.41 9.18 22.41
C GLN A 56 18.10 8.43 21.12
N TYR A 57 17.49 9.11 20.14
CA TYR A 57 17.26 8.52 18.81
C TYR A 57 18.57 8.15 18.09
N ILE A 58 19.59 9.01 18.11
CA ILE A 58 20.88 8.69 17.51
C ILE A 58 21.54 7.49 18.19
N GLN A 59 21.45 7.39 19.52
CA GLN A 59 21.94 6.21 20.25
C GLN A 59 21.15 4.96 19.82
N PHE A 60 19.83 5.05 19.76
CA PHE A 60 18.97 3.96 19.26
C PHE A 60 19.35 3.53 17.83
N TYR A 61 19.63 4.52 16.95
CA TYR A 61 20.09 4.22 15.57
C TYR A 61 21.43 3.48 15.57
N GLU A 62 22.40 3.87 16.43
CA GLU A 62 23.68 3.17 16.56
C GLU A 62 23.47 1.73 17.08
N ASP A 63 22.65 1.56 18.11
CA ASP A 63 22.35 0.24 18.70
C ASP A 63 21.64 -0.69 17.71
N ASN A 64 20.91 -0.13 16.73
CA ASN A 64 20.26 -0.86 15.65
C ASN A 64 21.26 -1.44 14.61
N GLN A 65 22.57 -1.09 14.69
CA GLN A 65 23.57 -1.54 13.73
C GLN A 65 23.62 -3.08 13.62
N ALA A 66 23.53 -3.79 14.74
CA ALA A 66 23.56 -5.26 14.73
C ALA A 66 22.41 -5.87 13.90
N LEU A 67 21.20 -5.29 13.97
CA LEU A 67 20.06 -5.72 13.15
C LEU A 67 20.27 -5.36 11.68
N ARG A 68 20.84 -4.20 11.39
CA ARG A 68 21.16 -3.80 10.01
C ARG A 68 22.19 -4.71 9.37
N ASP A 69 23.21 -5.13 10.14
CA ASP A 69 24.27 -6.02 9.67
C ASP A 69 23.80 -7.46 9.46
N GLN A 70 22.78 -7.90 10.24
CA GLN A 70 22.16 -9.22 10.13
C GLN A 70 21.14 -9.30 8.98
N PHE A 71 20.61 -8.17 8.52
CA PHE A 71 19.50 -8.10 7.57
C PHE A 71 19.87 -8.68 6.21
N GLU A 72 19.13 -9.72 5.79
CA GLU A 72 19.24 -10.36 4.47
C GLU A 72 17.87 -10.28 3.75
N GLU A 73 17.79 -9.44 2.73
CA GLU A 73 16.58 -9.30 1.92
C GLU A 73 16.21 -10.62 1.25
N ASN A 74 14.98 -11.09 1.49
CA ASN A 74 14.42 -12.25 0.80
C ASN A 74 13.04 -11.99 0.17
N TYR A 75 12.42 -10.85 0.48
CA TYR A 75 11.23 -10.37 -0.20
C TYR A 75 11.19 -8.85 -0.20
N SER A 76 10.78 -8.26 -1.31
CA SER A 76 10.52 -6.81 -1.38
C SER A 76 9.25 -6.52 -2.15
N PHE A 77 8.56 -5.46 -1.74
CA PHE A 77 7.39 -4.93 -2.41
C PHE A 77 7.57 -3.44 -2.68
N ASN A 78 7.46 -3.06 -3.96
CA ASN A 78 7.59 -1.68 -4.40
C ASN A 78 6.22 -1.05 -4.66
N PHE A 79 5.96 0.10 -4.04
CA PHE A 79 4.70 0.84 -4.16
C PHE A 79 4.68 1.83 -5.33
N GLY A 80 5.60 1.71 -6.28
CA GLY A 80 5.73 2.56 -7.45
C GLY A 80 6.69 3.75 -7.22
N LEU A 81 6.77 4.63 -8.21
CA LEU A 81 7.80 5.67 -8.31
C LEU A 81 7.93 6.59 -7.07
N PHE A 82 6.85 6.82 -6.35
CA PHE A 82 6.81 7.72 -5.20
C PHE A 82 6.40 7.01 -3.90
N GLY A 83 6.07 5.73 -3.97
CA GLY A 83 5.53 4.97 -2.83
C GLY A 83 6.62 4.45 -1.88
N GLY A 84 7.84 4.24 -2.37
CA GLY A 84 8.90 3.59 -1.61
C GLY A 84 8.79 2.07 -1.63
N ASP A 85 9.53 1.43 -0.74
CA ASP A 85 9.65 -0.02 -0.68
C ASP A 85 9.37 -0.53 0.73
N LEU A 86 8.83 -1.74 0.82
CA LEU A 86 8.81 -2.56 2.01
C LEU A 86 9.67 -3.79 1.76
N VAL A 87 10.71 -3.98 2.57
CA VAL A 87 11.70 -5.05 2.40
C VAL A 87 11.67 -5.96 3.61
N LEU A 88 11.54 -7.26 3.40
CA LEU A 88 11.43 -8.26 4.45
C LEU A 88 12.63 -9.20 4.45
N ASP A 89 13.06 -9.54 5.65
CA ASP A 89 13.93 -10.67 5.97
C ASP A 89 13.14 -11.64 6.88
N ILE A 90 12.37 -12.51 6.24
CA ILE A 90 11.47 -13.43 6.92
C ILE A 90 12.24 -14.45 7.77
N PHE A 91 13.46 -14.82 7.34
CA PHE A 91 14.28 -15.82 8.05
C PHE A 91 14.80 -15.30 9.39
N HIS A 92 15.15 -14.01 9.47
CA HIS A 92 15.61 -13.40 10.72
C HIS A 92 14.52 -12.63 11.46
N GLY A 93 13.29 -12.62 10.92
CA GLY A 93 12.17 -11.86 11.51
C GLY A 93 12.40 -10.35 11.52
N LEU A 94 12.98 -9.81 10.43
CA LEU A 94 13.31 -8.39 10.29
C LEU A 94 12.61 -7.77 9.09
N PHE A 95 12.39 -6.45 9.14
CA PHE A 95 11.88 -5.70 7.99
C PHE A 95 12.40 -4.26 7.96
N ARG A 96 12.32 -3.63 6.77
CA ARG A 96 12.65 -2.23 6.52
C ARG A 96 11.52 -1.56 5.74
N VAL A 97 11.32 -0.27 6.00
CA VAL A 97 10.30 0.55 5.31
C VAL A 97 10.83 1.31 4.10
N ASN A 98 12.02 0.99 3.66
CA ASN A 98 12.65 1.42 2.39
C ASN A 98 13.83 0.49 2.05
N CYS A 99 14.34 0.58 0.81
CA CYS A 99 15.45 -0.23 0.33
C CYS A 99 16.84 0.28 0.75
N ASP A 100 16.94 1.41 1.47
CA ASP A 100 18.22 1.95 1.92
C ASP A 100 18.85 1.05 2.98
N LYS A 101 20.08 0.58 2.73
CA LYS A 101 20.82 -0.31 3.63
C LYS A 101 21.15 0.33 4.98
N ASP A 102 21.25 1.65 5.01
CA ASP A 102 21.52 2.40 6.23
C ASP A 102 20.24 2.69 7.04
N SER A 103 19.05 2.36 6.50
CA SER A 103 17.79 2.54 7.20
C SER A 103 17.65 1.62 8.41
N LEU A 104 16.76 1.99 9.33
CA LEU A 104 16.43 1.14 10.48
C LEU A 104 15.92 -0.23 10.03
N ALA A 105 16.47 -1.29 10.64
CA ALA A 105 15.91 -2.63 10.59
C ALA A 105 14.99 -2.83 11.81
N PHE A 106 13.74 -3.17 11.56
CA PHE A 106 12.73 -3.43 12.59
C PHE A 106 12.66 -4.93 12.85
N GLN A 107 12.40 -5.33 14.08
CA GLN A 107 12.06 -6.70 14.41
C GLN A 107 10.56 -6.96 14.16
N ALA A 108 10.18 -8.19 13.89
CA ALA A 108 8.80 -8.60 13.71
C ALA A 108 7.88 -8.14 14.85
N ASP A 109 8.36 -8.20 16.09
CA ASP A 109 7.64 -7.75 17.30
C ASP A 109 7.35 -6.24 17.31
N ASN A 110 8.04 -5.46 16.48
CA ASN A 110 7.74 -4.03 16.31
C ASN A 110 6.52 -3.80 15.42
N LEU A 111 6.06 -4.79 14.67
CA LEU A 111 4.87 -4.74 13.84
C LEU A 111 3.66 -5.24 14.65
N LYS A 112 2.78 -4.32 15.04
CA LYS A 112 1.61 -4.62 15.84
C LYS A 112 0.47 -5.21 15.02
N SER A 113 0.24 -4.69 13.82
CA SER A 113 -0.79 -5.14 12.88
C SER A 113 -0.57 -4.54 11.51
N PHE A 114 -1.17 -5.14 10.49
CA PHE A 114 -1.27 -4.51 9.17
C PHE A 114 -2.68 -4.65 8.59
N ARG A 115 -2.98 -3.77 7.62
CA ARG A 115 -4.19 -3.84 6.79
C ARG A 115 -3.83 -3.50 5.36
N ILE A 116 -4.47 -4.20 4.43
CA ILE A 116 -4.43 -3.89 3.00
C ILE A 116 -5.86 -3.59 2.56
N LEU A 117 -6.05 -2.41 1.99
CA LEU A 117 -7.35 -1.92 1.58
C LEU A 117 -7.41 -1.71 0.07
N GLU A 118 -8.57 -1.92 -0.50
CA GLU A 118 -8.98 -1.50 -1.82
C GLU A 118 -9.88 -0.27 -1.64
N ASP A 119 -9.40 0.90 -2.05
CA ASP A 119 -10.01 2.19 -1.71
C ASP A 119 -10.23 2.32 -0.18
N SER A 120 -11.45 2.18 0.27
CA SER A 120 -11.81 2.22 1.71
C SER A 120 -12.16 0.85 2.30
N ARG A 121 -12.09 -0.22 1.50
CA ARG A 121 -12.51 -1.58 1.90
C ARG A 121 -11.30 -2.42 2.25
N VAL A 122 -11.34 -3.08 3.40
CA VAL A 122 -10.30 -4.02 3.80
C VAL A 122 -10.39 -5.27 2.91
N LEU A 123 -9.24 -5.66 2.31
CA LEU A 123 -9.03 -6.93 1.63
C LEU A 123 -8.30 -7.92 2.52
N PHE A 124 -7.28 -7.46 3.25
CA PHE A 124 -6.50 -8.28 4.17
C PHE A 124 -6.26 -7.53 5.47
N GLU A 125 -6.35 -8.22 6.60
CA GLU A 125 -5.93 -7.70 7.90
C GLU A 125 -5.38 -8.81 8.79
N GLU A 126 -4.42 -8.46 9.64
CA GLU A 126 -3.75 -9.38 10.55
C GLU A 126 -3.37 -8.68 11.86
N ASN A 127 -3.42 -9.41 12.99
CA ASN A 127 -3.18 -8.92 14.34
C ASN A 127 -2.48 -9.94 15.26
N HIS A 128 -1.48 -10.67 14.77
CA HIS A 128 -0.71 -11.75 15.43
C HIS A 128 -1.46 -13.09 15.64
N GLN A 129 -2.70 -13.20 15.21
CA GLN A 129 -3.49 -14.41 15.40
C GLN A 129 -3.88 -15.07 14.09
N GLU A 130 -4.50 -14.30 13.22
CA GLU A 130 -5.09 -14.78 11.96
C GLU A 130 -4.87 -13.75 10.86
N LEU A 131 -4.54 -14.23 9.67
CA LEU A 131 -4.67 -13.44 8.46
C LEU A 131 -6.09 -13.60 7.92
N LYS A 132 -6.86 -12.53 7.90
CA LYS A 132 -8.22 -12.52 7.34
C LYS A 132 -8.20 -11.96 5.93
N HIS A 133 -8.84 -12.66 5.04
CA HIS A 133 -9.08 -12.28 3.66
C HIS A 133 -10.57 -11.97 3.44
N TYR A 134 -10.89 -10.86 2.80
CA TYR A 134 -12.24 -10.41 2.50
C TYR A 134 -12.48 -10.32 0.99
N ASP A 135 -13.64 -10.81 0.54
CA ASP A 135 -14.01 -10.78 -0.88
C ASP A 135 -14.16 -9.34 -1.40
N SER A 136 -13.55 -9.08 -2.55
CA SER A 136 -13.75 -7.81 -3.27
C SER A 136 -15.08 -7.80 -4.02
N LYS A 137 -15.63 -6.59 -4.20
CA LYS A 137 -16.79 -6.33 -5.08
C LYS A 137 -16.41 -5.74 -6.43
N VAL A 138 -15.12 -5.55 -6.69
CA VAL A 138 -14.63 -4.97 -7.95
C VAL A 138 -15.02 -5.84 -9.15
N PRO A 139 -14.86 -7.17 -9.14
CA PRO A 139 -15.25 -8.00 -10.27
C PRO A 139 -16.73 -7.85 -10.66
N GLU A 140 -17.61 -7.68 -9.66
CA GLU A 140 -19.05 -7.48 -9.90
C GLU A 140 -19.32 -6.08 -10.48
N LYS A 141 -18.66 -5.05 -9.95
CA LYS A 141 -18.80 -3.66 -10.45
C LYS A 141 -18.31 -3.54 -11.90
N VAL A 142 -17.18 -4.19 -12.22
CA VAL A 142 -16.59 -4.18 -13.58
C VAL A 142 -17.55 -4.82 -14.58
N LYS A 143 -18.16 -5.97 -14.24
CA LYS A 143 -19.17 -6.63 -15.09
C LYS A 143 -20.40 -5.74 -15.34
N GLN A 144 -20.79 -4.92 -14.37
CA GLN A 144 -21.90 -3.99 -14.54
C GLN A 144 -21.61 -2.87 -15.56
N LEU A 145 -20.34 -2.64 -15.90
CA LEU A 145 -19.94 -1.65 -16.92
C LEU A 145 -19.95 -2.20 -18.36
N GLU A 146 -20.16 -3.51 -18.57
CA GLU A 146 -20.21 -4.11 -19.91
C GLU A 146 -21.14 -3.37 -20.88
N PRO A 147 -22.37 -2.94 -20.52
CA PRO A 147 -23.23 -2.18 -21.43
C PRO A 147 -22.65 -0.83 -21.85
N GLN A 148 -21.95 -0.15 -20.92
CA GLN A 148 -21.32 1.14 -21.21
C GLN A 148 -20.12 0.98 -22.14
N ILE A 149 -19.34 -0.08 -21.95
CA ILE A 149 -18.21 -0.45 -22.83
C ILE A 149 -18.74 -0.77 -24.23
N ALA A 150 -19.81 -1.56 -24.33
CA ALA A 150 -20.43 -1.88 -25.61
C ALA A 150 -20.93 -0.62 -26.34
N GLN A 151 -21.57 0.31 -25.63
CA GLN A 151 -21.98 1.60 -26.18
C GLN A 151 -20.80 2.42 -26.70
N PHE A 152 -19.73 2.52 -25.91
CA PHE A 152 -18.51 3.21 -26.32
C PHE A 152 -17.90 2.59 -27.58
N GLN A 153 -17.83 1.26 -27.67
CA GLN A 153 -17.32 0.55 -28.84
C GLN A 153 -18.17 0.84 -30.10
N MET A 154 -19.47 1.04 -29.96
CA MET A 154 -20.33 1.47 -31.09
C MET A 154 -19.97 2.90 -31.52
N GLN A 155 -19.84 3.82 -30.58
CA GLN A 155 -19.45 5.23 -30.86
C GLN A 155 -18.08 5.30 -31.55
N MET A 156 -17.12 4.49 -31.12
CA MET A 156 -15.80 4.43 -31.75
C MET A 156 -15.86 3.94 -33.21
N ARG A 157 -16.68 2.92 -33.48
CA ARG A 157 -16.87 2.43 -34.88
C ARG A 157 -17.52 3.48 -35.76
N GLU A 158 -18.50 4.23 -35.25
CA GLU A 158 -19.11 5.36 -35.95
C GLU A 158 -18.07 6.44 -36.23
N TYR A 159 -17.28 6.83 -35.26
CA TYR A 159 -16.21 7.80 -35.41
C TYR A 159 -15.18 7.35 -36.47
N GLU A 160 -14.67 6.13 -36.40
CA GLU A 160 -13.73 5.57 -37.37
C GLU A 160 -14.33 5.50 -38.79
N MET A 161 -15.63 5.26 -38.91
CA MET A 161 -16.29 5.29 -40.19
C MET A 161 -16.37 6.70 -40.77
N PHE A 162 -16.67 7.73 -39.94
CA PHE A 162 -16.64 9.13 -40.33
C PHE A 162 -15.26 9.56 -40.79
N GLU A 163 -14.22 9.29 -40.01
CA GLU A 163 -12.84 9.60 -40.39
C GLU A 163 -12.40 8.95 -41.70
N ARG A 164 -12.89 7.71 -41.96
CA ARG A 164 -12.59 7.02 -43.22
C ARG A 164 -13.29 7.67 -44.40
N LEU A 165 -14.54 8.11 -44.22
CA LEU A 165 -15.31 8.80 -45.27
C LEU A 165 -14.69 10.19 -45.57
N GLU A 166 -14.31 10.95 -44.57
CA GLU A 166 -13.61 12.25 -44.72
C GLU A 166 -12.32 12.05 -45.53
N ARG A 167 -11.46 11.11 -45.14
CA ARG A 167 -10.21 10.83 -45.89
C ARG A 167 -10.47 10.46 -47.37
N MET A 168 -11.52 9.68 -47.65
CA MET A 168 -11.88 9.35 -49.06
C MET A 168 -12.40 10.59 -49.85
N HIS A 169 -13.05 11.53 -49.15
CA HIS A 169 -13.49 12.79 -49.79
C HIS A 169 -12.31 13.73 -50.06
N GLU A 170 -11.36 13.88 -49.12
CA GLU A 170 -10.14 14.66 -49.28
C GLU A 170 -9.27 14.20 -50.45
N GLU A 171 -9.17 12.87 -50.68
CA GLU A 171 -8.42 12.32 -51.80
C GLU A 171 -9.08 12.59 -53.18
N ASN A 172 -10.38 12.87 -53.22
CA ASN A 172 -11.14 13.07 -54.46
C ASN A 172 -11.40 14.55 -54.80
N ASP A 173 -11.43 15.45 -53.81
CA ASP A 173 -11.70 16.89 -53.99
C ASP A 173 -10.42 17.69 -54.00
N LYS A 174 -10.14 18.32 -55.15
CA LYS A 174 -9.01 19.25 -55.30
C LYS A 174 -9.38 20.71 -55.03
N ASP A 175 -10.59 20.99 -54.54
CA ASP A 175 -11.05 22.34 -54.22
C ASP A 175 -10.93 22.63 -52.73
N ASP A 176 -10.12 23.68 -52.40
CA ASP A 176 -9.66 24.11 -51.07
C ASP A 176 -10.76 24.69 -50.14
N ASN A 177 -12.02 24.39 -50.31
CA ASN A 177 -13.10 25.07 -49.59
C ASN A 177 -14.09 24.14 -48.86
N HIS A 178 -13.63 23.02 -48.30
CA HIS A 178 -14.48 22.17 -47.48
C HIS A 178 -14.43 22.57 -45.99
N TYR A 179 -15.60 22.85 -45.41
CA TYR A 179 -15.81 22.91 -43.98
C TYR A 179 -15.67 21.51 -43.41
N HIS A 180 -14.58 21.25 -42.68
CA HIS A 180 -14.45 20.03 -41.87
C HIS A 180 -15.36 20.15 -40.66
N GLU A 181 -16.37 19.30 -40.57
CA GLU A 181 -17.17 19.18 -39.38
C GLU A 181 -16.33 18.45 -38.32
N TYR A 182 -15.94 19.16 -37.25
CA TYR A 182 -15.14 18.57 -36.19
C TYR A 182 -15.97 17.57 -35.37
N HIS A 183 -15.69 16.31 -35.53
CA HIS A 183 -16.24 15.24 -34.71
C HIS A 183 -15.23 14.89 -33.60
N PRO A 184 -15.54 15.20 -32.31
CA PRO A 184 -14.63 14.83 -31.22
C PRO A 184 -14.55 13.30 -31.11
N ARG A 185 -13.31 12.80 -30.97
CA ARG A 185 -13.07 11.37 -30.75
C ARG A 185 -13.71 10.96 -29.42
N PRO A 186 -14.51 9.90 -29.38
CA PRO A 186 -15.04 9.36 -28.12
C PRO A 186 -13.90 8.94 -27.17
N SER A 187 -14.09 9.17 -25.86
CA SER A 187 -13.20 8.72 -24.80
C SER A 187 -14.01 7.98 -23.76
N PHE A 188 -13.50 6.85 -23.26
CA PHE A 188 -14.13 6.11 -22.19
C PHE A 188 -13.64 6.67 -20.84
N ASP A 189 -14.44 7.56 -20.28
CA ASP A 189 -14.13 8.25 -19.01
C ASP A 189 -15.10 7.77 -17.93
N VAL A 190 -14.75 6.67 -17.28
CA VAL A 190 -15.50 6.08 -16.17
C VAL A 190 -14.59 5.96 -14.96
N ALA A 191 -15.09 6.37 -13.78
CA ALA A 191 -14.37 6.21 -12.53
C ALA A 191 -13.95 4.75 -12.32
N SER A 192 -12.71 4.54 -11.94
CA SER A 192 -12.20 3.18 -11.72
C SER A 192 -12.96 2.49 -10.58
N PRO A 193 -13.38 1.24 -10.76
CA PRO A 193 -13.92 0.40 -9.68
C PRO A 193 -12.91 0.08 -8.56
N ALA A 194 -11.59 0.18 -8.84
CA ALA A 194 -10.47 0.01 -7.90
C ALA A 194 -9.40 1.07 -8.20
N ASP A 195 -9.54 2.25 -7.59
CA ASP A 195 -8.70 3.42 -7.88
C ASP A 195 -7.33 3.33 -7.18
N THR A 196 -7.31 2.93 -5.91
CA THR A 196 -6.10 2.90 -5.11
C THR A 196 -6.11 1.74 -4.11
N PHE A 197 -4.99 1.04 -4.01
CA PHE A 197 -4.75 0.13 -2.90
C PHE A 197 -3.94 0.84 -1.82
N HIS A 198 -4.26 0.56 -0.55
CA HIS A 198 -3.56 1.11 0.60
C HIS A 198 -2.96 -0.02 1.41
N VAL A 199 -1.69 0.11 1.77
CA VAL A 199 -1.03 -0.79 2.72
C VAL A 199 -0.70 0.02 3.97
N GLU A 200 -1.25 -0.40 5.10
CA GLU A 200 -1.11 0.28 6.39
C GLU A 200 -0.43 -0.65 7.39
N LEU A 201 0.68 -0.20 7.95
CA LEU A 201 1.37 -0.88 9.06
C LEU A 201 1.22 -0.06 10.33
N THR A 202 0.91 -0.73 11.43
CA THR A 202 0.87 -0.14 12.79
C THR A 202 2.02 -0.72 13.59
N PHE A 203 2.79 0.15 14.26
CA PHE A 203 3.99 -0.23 14.98
C PHE A 203 3.77 -0.20 16.50
N ASP A 204 4.47 -1.10 17.19
CA ASP A 204 4.80 -0.97 18.60
C ASP A 204 6.27 -0.58 18.72
N HIS A 205 6.55 0.73 18.54
CA HIS A 205 7.91 1.24 18.43
C HIS A 205 8.00 2.70 18.94
N PRO A 206 9.06 3.09 19.67
CA PRO A 206 9.12 4.41 20.30
C PRO A 206 9.13 5.60 19.33
N TYR A 207 9.53 5.38 18.10
CA TYR A 207 9.68 6.44 17.08
C TYR A 207 8.73 6.30 15.91
N TRP A 208 8.07 5.15 15.74
CA TRP A 208 7.16 4.86 14.63
C TRP A 208 5.81 4.43 15.17
N ASP A 209 4.72 5.11 14.74
CA ASP A 209 3.36 4.79 15.15
C ASP A 209 2.63 4.02 14.04
N ASN A 210 2.64 4.58 12.83
CA ASN A 210 2.04 3.97 11.64
C ASN A 210 2.72 4.49 10.38
N ILE A 211 2.57 3.72 9.30
CA ILE A 211 2.92 4.12 7.95
C ILE A 211 1.81 3.66 7.00
N LYS A 212 1.58 4.43 5.97
CA LYS A 212 0.65 4.10 4.90
C LYS A 212 1.32 4.34 3.57
N TRP A 213 1.20 3.36 2.68
CA TRP A 213 1.55 3.48 1.27
C TRP A 213 0.30 3.41 0.43
N ASP A 214 0.30 4.21 -0.63
CA ASP A 214 -0.70 4.18 -1.67
C ASP A 214 -0.10 3.53 -2.91
N TRP A 215 -0.76 2.50 -3.44
CA TRP A 215 -0.40 1.83 -4.67
C TRP A 215 -1.52 2.02 -5.68
N THR A 216 -1.18 2.56 -6.85
CA THR A 216 -2.16 2.84 -7.91
C THR A 216 -2.98 1.60 -8.23
N GLY A 217 -4.28 1.76 -8.28
CA GLY A 217 -5.22 0.71 -8.64
C GLY A 217 -5.20 0.36 -10.13
N VAL A 218 -6.33 -0.06 -10.65
CA VAL A 218 -6.51 -0.45 -12.05
C VAL A 218 -7.52 0.50 -12.69
N SER A 219 -7.25 0.96 -13.91
CA SER A 219 -8.17 1.77 -14.70
C SER A 219 -8.45 1.11 -16.05
N PHE A 220 -9.60 1.44 -16.64
CA PHE A 220 -9.85 1.08 -18.03
C PHE A 220 -8.93 1.89 -18.95
N ASP A 221 -8.55 1.27 -20.07
CA ASP A 221 -7.97 2.02 -21.18
C ASP A 221 -9.05 2.92 -21.79
N SER A 222 -8.73 4.22 -21.94
CA SER A 222 -9.67 5.22 -22.44
C SER A 222 -10.05 5.05 -23.91
N ASP A 223 -9.16 4.42 -24.67
CA ASP A 223 -9.32 4.20 -26.12
C ASP A 223 -9.85 2.81 -26.46
N SER A 224 -9.58 1.83 -25.58
CA SER A 224 -9.91 0.42 -25.80
C SER A 224 -10.32 -0.28 -24.50
N PRO A 225 -11.42 0.15 -23.85
CA PRO A 225 -11.87 -0.44 -22.60
C PRO A 225 -12.29 -1.91 -22.79
N SER A 226 -11.81 -2.77 -21.88
CA SER A 226 -12.13 -4.20 -21.86
C SER A 226 -12.31 -4.69 -20.42
N VAL A 227 -13.41 -5.40 -20.18
CA VAL A 227 -13.67 -6.05 -18.88
C VAL A 227 -12.61 -7.09 -18.58
N GLU A 228 -12.24 -7.90 -19.57
CA GLU A 228 -11.25 -8.97 -19.41
C GLU A 228 -9.87 -8.42 -19.09
N ALA A 229 -9.43 -7.38 -19.80
CA ALA A 229 -8.14 -6.73 -19.57
C ALA A 229 -8.09 -6.08 -18.17
N PHE A 230 -9.18 -5.40 -17.77
CA PHE A 230 -9.28 -4.83 -16.43
C PHE A 230 -9.19 -5.91 -15.34
N LEU A 231 -9.99 -6.98 -15.46
CA LEU A 231 -10.01 -8.05 -14.46
C LEU A 231 -8.68 -8.78 -14.38
N SER A 232 -8.01 -9.04 -15.50
CA SER A 232 -6.67 -9.64 -15.49
C SER A 232 -5.66 -8.78 -14.75
N CYS A 233 -5.60 -7.46 -15.04
CA CYS A 233 -4.71 -6.54 -14.31
C CYS A 233 -5.08 -6.42 -12.83
N TYR A 234 -6.36 -6.51 -12.50
CA TYR A 234 -6.85 -6.47 -11.13
C TYR A 234 -6.45 -7.74 -10.35
N GLU A 235 -6.60 -8.91 -10.96
CA GLU A 235 -6.19 -10.21 -10.39
C GLU A 235 -4.69 -10.24 -10.11
N ASP A 236 -3.85 -9.83 -11.07
CA ASP A 236 -2.39 -9.74 -10.89
C ASP A 236 -2.00 -8.85 -9.71
N LYS A 237 -2.69 -7.71 -9.55
CA LYS A 237 -2.43 -6.81 -8.42
C LYS A 237 -2.89 -7.39 -7.09
N THR A 238 -4.07 -7.97 -7.03
CA THR A 238 -4.59 -8.57 -5.80
C THR A 238 -3.80 -9.80 -5.38
N GLU A 239 -3.28 -10.59 -6.32
CA GLU A 239 -2.36 -11.69 -6.05
C GLU A 239 -1.03 -11.19 -5.47
N SER A 240 -0.50 -10.09 -6.02
CA SER A 240 0.72 -9.45 -5.48
C SER A 240 0.50 -8.96 -4.04
N LEU A 241 -0.67 -8.36 -3.75
CA LEU A 241 -1.04 -7.91 -2.40
C LEU A 241 -1.31 -9.07 -1.45
N HIS A 242 -1.87 -10.16 -1.93
CA HIS A 242 -2.05 -11.40 -1.16
C HIS A 242 -0.70 -11.99 -0.77
N THR A 243 0.24 -12.06 -1.72
CA THR A 243 1.62 -12.49 -1.46
C THR A 243 2.31 -11.59 -0.42
N LEU A 244 2.12 -10.27 -0.50
CA LEU A 244 2.61 -9.34 0.52
C LEU A 244 1.98 -9.62 1.88
N ALA A 245 0.65 -9.80 1.94
CA ALA A 245 -0.08 -10.09 3.17
C ALA A 245 0.40 -11.38 3.84
N LEU A 246 0.60 -12.45 3.06
CA LEU A 246 1.14 -13.72 3.55
C LEU A 246 2.55 -13.57 4.11
N ASN A 247 3.44 -12.85 3.41
CA ASN A 247 4.80 -12.63 3.87
C ASN A 247 4.86 -11.78 5.15
N LEU A 248 4.02 -10.74 5.26
CA LEU A 248 3.89 -9.95 6.49
C LEU A 248 3.32 -10.77 7.64
N ALA A 249 2.30 -11.57 7.39
CA ALA A 249 1.69 -12.43 8.40
C ALA A 249 2.67 -13.49 8.90
N HIS A 250 3.44 -14.14 8.01
CA HIS A 250 4.50 -15.07 8.39
C HIS A 250 5.65 -14.41 9.14
N LEU A 251 6.01 -13.16 8.79
CA LEU A 251 6.99 -12.38 9.53
C LEU A 251 6.54 -12.19 10.99
N MET A 252 5.25 -11.83 11.21
CA MET A 252 4.68 -11.60 12.53
C MET A 252 4.46 -12.90 13.31
N ASN A 253 4.02 -13.96 12.63
CA ASN A 253 3.75 -15.28 13.22
C ASN A 253 4.00 -16.38 12.18
N PRO A 254 5.10 -17.14 12.28
CA PRO A 254 5.42 -18.23 11.36
C PRO A 254 4.34 -19.35 11.28
N ASN A 255 3.46 -19.42 12.27
CA ASN A 255 2.38 -20.40 12.34
C ASN A 255 1.00 -19.80 12.05
N VAL A 256 0.95 -18.61 11.47
CA VAL A 256 -0.32 -17.93 11.15
C VAL A 256 -1.18 -18.81 10.23
N LYS A 257 -2.50 -18.80 10.48
CA LYS A 257 -3.48 -19.46 9.62
C LYS A 257 -4.20 -18.38 8.81
N GLU A 258 -4.30 -18.63 7.52
CA GLU A 258 -5.16 -17.82 6.65
C GLU A 258 -6.62 -18.25 6.83
N MET A 259 -7.53 -17.29 6.98
CA MET A 259 -8.97 -17.53 7.13
C MET A 259 -9.73 -16.61 6.18
N THR A 260 -10.55 -17.21 5.33
CA THR A 260 -11.50 -16.44 4.51
C THR A 260 -12.67 -15.99 5.38
N ALA A 261 -13.05 -14.73 5.33
CA ALA A 261 -14.10 -14.16 6.18
C ALA A 261 -15.49 -14.83 6.01
N GLY A 262 -15.68 -15.62 4.92
CA GLY A 262 -16.85 -16.46 4.69
C GLY A 262 -16.91 -17.72 5.55
N GLU A 263 -15.77 -18.28 5.97
CA GLU A 263 -15.70 -19.57 6.68
C GLU A 263 -16.20 -19.47 8.13
N LYS A 264 -15.98 -18.34 8.82
CA LYS A 264 -16.51 -18.15 10.20
C LYS A 264 -18.04 -18.26 10.34
N LYS A 265 -18.80 -18.06 9.26
CA LYS A 265 -20.27 -18.24 9.30
C LYS A 265 -20.66 -19.74 9.28
N GLN A 266 -19.81 -20.61 8.77
CA GLN A 266 -20.08 -22.05 8.75
C GLN A 266 -19.66 -22.70 10.07
N ASP A 267 -18.52 -22.33 10.63
CA ASP A 267 -18.04 -22.87 11.92
C ASP A 267 -18.94 -22.42 13.08
N ALA A 268 -19.38 -21.15 13.11
CA ALA A 268 -20.34 -20.67 14.11
C ALA A 268 -21.74 -21.33 13.97
N LYS A 269 -22.16 -21.78 12.77
CA LYS A 269 -23.38 -22.53 12.57
C LYS A 269 -23.25 -24.01 12.97
N GLN A 270 -22.08 -24.60 12.80
CA GLN A 270 -21.83 -25.96 13.26
C GLN A 270 -21.72 -26.05 14.77
N GLU A 271 -21.07 -25.09 15.45
CA GLU A 271 -21.02 -25.04 16.92
C GLU A 271 -22.39 -24.78 17.54
N THR A 272 -23.23 -23.91 16.98
CA THR A 272 -24.60 -23.69 17.47
C THR A 272 -25.52 -24.88 17.18
N GLY A 273 -25.36 -25.56 16.05
CA GLY A 273 -26.12 -26.77 15.72
C GLY A 273 -25.81 -27.93 16.67
N SER A 274 -24.52 -28.13 17.00
CA SER A 274 -24.12 -29.18 17.93
C SER A 274 -24.55 -28.95 19.38
N LEU A 275 -24.70 -27.68 19.81
CA LEU A 275 -25.21 -27.31 21.13
C LEU A 275 -26.74 -27.45 21.25
N GLU A 276 -27.49 -27.27 20.16
CA GLU A 276 -28.93 -27.51 20.12
C GLU A 276 -29.28 -29.00 20.08
N GLU A 277 -28.51 -29.83 19.36
CA GLU A 277 -28.69 -31.28 19.37
C GLU A 277 -28.34 -31.89 20.73
N GLN A 278 -27.30 -31.40 21.44
CA GLN A 278 -26.98 -31.86 22.80
C GLN A 278 -28.04 -31.44 23.83
N LYS A 279 -28.73 -30.33 23.66
CA LYS A 279 -29.83 -29.94 24.53
C LYS A 279 -31.11 -30.77 24.31
N GLN A 280 -31.44 -31.12 23.07
CA GLN A 280 -32.58 -31.96 22.76
C GLN A 280 -32.41 -33.41 23.23
N SER A 281 -31.16 -33.96 23.19
CA SER A 281 -30.91 -35.30 23.71
C SER A 281 -30.93 -35.40 25.24
N SER A 282 -30.62 -34.30 25.96
CA SER A 282 -30.71 -34.27 27.45
C SER A 282 -32.11 -34.04 27.96
N GLU A 283 -33.04 -33.48 27.19
CA GLU A 283 -34.46 -33.32 27.56
C GLU A 283 -35.27 -34.61 27.31
N SER A 284 -34.89 -35.44 26.33
CA SER A 284 -35.59 -36.72 26.09
C SER A 284 -35.28 -37.80 27.13
N ASP A 285 -34.10 -37.79 27.74
CA ASP A 285 -33.73 -38.75 28.78
C ASP A 285 -34.39 -38.50 30.16
N THR A 286 -34.95 -37.30 30.37
CA THR A 286 -35.60 -36.94 31.65
C THR A 286 -37.11 -37.31 31.68
N ILE A 287 -37.73 -37.62 30.54
CA ILE A 287 -39.19 -37.96 30.45
C ILE A 287 -39.45 -39.49 30.58
N GLU A 288 -38.38 -40.33 30.43
CA GLU A 288 -38.56 -41.80 30.56
C GLU A 288 -38.34 -42.35 31.99
N GLN A 289 -38.15 -41.47 33.01
CA GLN A 289 -37.97 -41.86 34.42
C GLN A 289 -39.05 -41.27 35.37
N LEU A 290 -40.24 -40.98 34.90
CA LEU A 290 -41.42 -40.68 35.70
C LEU A 290 -42.58 -41.58 35.22
#